data_4e1de2363d932dfaffcc9243c2d3876d
#
_entry.id   4e1de2363d932dfaffcc9243c2d3876d
#
_cell.length_a   1.000
_cell.length_b   1.000
_cell.length_c   1.000
_cell.angle_alpha   90.00
_cell.angle_beta   90.00
_cell.angle_gamma   90.00
#
_symmetry.space_group_name_H-M   'P 1'
#
loop_
_entity.id
_entity.type
_entity.pdbx_description
1 polymer ?
#
loop_
_entity_poly.entity_id
_entity_poly.type
_entity_poly.pdbx_seq_one_letter_code
_entity_poly.pdbx_strand_id
1 'polypeptide(L)'
;MADTPEHHRQRSEFIRRLVQRSVGRIPVKPQFVQSTPRSIVQFWHDLRELPTDVEECITSWARWTTSGFAHRLFDRRSAEAFICGALGARHKRAFERCYHPAMQADYFRLCYLFVEGGFYVDADDVFVGTDVDWLFDDGRLKVQPLCYDIASGTMVGPSVFLHGDAYDPSWIFYFNNNPLIANRRHPIIERALRQATDLLELASEDVLPEIQATTGPGNLSKSIFECGTDSGDLESGLVVLCDWDSRAVSRWPLSYRGDARNWRCSNQRRFRSGDE
;
A
#
# COMPACT_ATOMS: atom_id res chain seq x y z
N MET A 1 11.66 18.19 6.40
CA MET A 1 10.74 19.22 6.95
C MET A 1 9.48 18.51 7.38
N ALA A 2 8.97 18.77 8.60
CA ALA A 2 7.70 18.19 9.06
C ALA A 2 6.54 18.70 8.19
N ASP A 3 5.59 17.83 7.84
CA ASP A 3 4.39 18.22 7.10
C ASP A 3 3.52 19.17 7.96
N THR A 4 3.13 20.30 7.40
CA THR A 4 2.20 21.23 8.06
C THR A 4 0.75 20.86 7.74
N PRO A 5 -0.24 21.32 8.53
CA PRO A 5 -1.66 21.13 8.20
C PRO A 5 -2.02 21.64 6.81
N GLU A 6 -1.36 22.69 6.33
CA GLU A 6 -1.55 23.21 4.97
C GLU A 6 -1.06 22.24 3.90
N HIS A 7 0.12 21.61 4.08
CA HIS A 7 0.62 20.58 3.16
C HIS A 7 -0.32 19.37 3.11
N HIS A 8 -0.93 18.98 4.24
CA HIS A 8 -1.92 17.91 4.27
C HIS A 8 -3.17 18.25 3.44
N ARG A 9 -3.68 19.51 3.55
CA ARG A 9 -4.83 19.95 2.75
C ARG A 9 -4.51 20.01 1.27
N GLN A 10 -3.36 20.56 0.89
CA GLN A 10 -2.92 20.63 -0.51
C GLN A 10 -2.79 19.24 -1.13
N ARG A 11 -2.23 18.28 -0.39
CA ARG A 11 -2.12 16.89 -0.84
C ARG A 11 -3.50 16.24 -1.01
N SER A 12 -4.39 16.37 -0.04
CA SER A 12 -5.75 15.85 -0.12
C SER A 12 -6.50 16.42 -1.32
N GLU A 13 -6.44 17.73 -1.53
CA GLU A 13 -7.07 18.40 -2.67
C GLU A 13 -6.49 17.97 -4.01
N PHE A 14 -5.18 17.81 -4.09
CA PHE A 14 -4.51 17.26 -5.28
C PHE A 14 -5.02 15.84 -5.60
N ILE A 15 -5.07 14.97 -4.59
CA ILE A 15 -5.54 13.60 -4.76
C ILE A 15 -7.03 13.58 -5.14
N ARG A 16 -7.87 14.39 -4.51
CA ARG A 16 -9.29 14.54 -4.87
C ARG A 16 -9.44 14.82 -6.37
N ARG A 17 -8.74 15.84 -6.86
CA ARG A 17 -8.81 16.25 -8.28
C ARG A 17 -8.33 15.13 -9.20
N LEU A 18 -7.25 14.44 -8.84
CA LEU A 18 -6.71 13.32 -9.61
C LEU A 18 -7.72 12.17 -9.68
N VAL A 19 -8.29 11.77 -8.56
CA VAL A 19 -9.26 10.68 -8.44
C VAL A 19 -10.53 10.99 -9.23
N GLN A 20 -11.14 12.15 -9.00
CA GLN A 20 -12.39 12.53 -9.66
C GLN A 20 -12.23 12.70 -11.17
N ARG A 21 -11.05 13.16 -11.63
CA ARG A 21 -10.74 13.22 -13.07
C ARG A 21 -10.49 11.85 -13.69
N SER A 22 -10.10 10.85 -12.91
CA SER A 22 -9.82 9.50 -13.42
C SER A 22 -11.08 8.70 -13.74
N VAL A 23 -12.24 9.11 -13.21
CA VAL A 23 -13.51 8.43 -13.46
C VAL A 23 -13.95 8.64 -14.91
N GLY A 24 -14.16 7.55 -15.63
CA GLY A 24 -14.68 7.57 -17.02
C GLY A 24 -13.71 8.11 -18.09
N ARG A 25 -12.44 8.35 -17.76
CA ARG A 25 -11.45 8.81 -18.74
C ARG A 25 -10.93 7.68 -19.63
N ILE A 26 -10.66 8.03 -20.89
CA ILE A 26 -9.89 7.19 -21.81
C ILE A 26 -8.46 7.10 -21.27
N PRO A 27 -7.89 5.88 -21.15
CA PRO A 27 -6.53 5.71 -20.64
C PRO A 27 -5.51 6.52 -21.47
N VAL A 28 -4.67 7.30 -20.78
CA VAL A 28 -3.52 7.95 -21.40
C VAL A 28 -2.50 6.86 -21.80
N LYS A 29 -1.76 7.09 -22.90
CA LYS A 29 -0.69 6.16 -23.31
C LYS A 29 0.30 5.96 -22.15
N PRO A 30 0.59 4.72 -21.74
CA PRO A 30 1.49 4.48 -20.62
C PRO A 30 2.92 4.91 -20.93
N GLN A 31 3.61 5.47 -19.94
CA GLN A 31 5.04 5.79 -20.02
C GLN A 31 5.90 4.53 -20.09
N PHE A 32 5.44 3.45 -19.45
CA PHE A 32 6.18 2.19 -19.35
C PHE A 32 5.80 1.27 -20.52
N VAL A 33 6.81 0.84 -21.28
CA VAL A 33 6.64 -0.08 -22.42
C VAL A 33 6.54 -1.54 -21.96
N GLN A 34 7.11 -1.85 -20.78
CA GLN A 34 7.13 -3.22 -20.25
C GLN A 34 5.90 -3.48 -19.37
N SER A 35 5.31 -4.67 -19.54
CA SER A 35 4.27 -5.17 -18.65
C SER A 35 4.80 -5.39 -17.23
N THR A 36 3.91 -5.31 -16.24
CA THR A 36 4.21 -5.64 -14.85
C THR A 36 4.49 -7.14 -14.71
N PRO A 37 5.49 -7.56 -13.93
CA PRO A 37 5.74 -8.98 -13.66
C PRO A 37 4.50 -9.68 -13.07
N ARG A 38 4.17 -10.88 -13.58
CA ARG A 38 3.01 -11.68 -13.14
C ARG A 38 3.32 -12.41 -11.82
N SER A 39 3.51 -11.64 -10.77
CA SER A 39 3.81 -12.12 -9.42
C SER A 39 2.88 -11.45 -8.42
N ILE A 40 2.15 -12.25 -7.65
CA ILE A 40 1.33 -11.82 -6.51
C ILE A 40 2.14 -12.10 -5.25
N VAL A 41 2.31 -11.08 -4.41
CA VAL A 41 3.10 -11.19 -3.18
C VAL A 41 2.27 -10.75 -1.99
N GLN A 42 2.36 -11.52 -0.92
CA GLN A 42 1.71 -11.27 0.37
C GLN A 42 2.73 -11.40 1.51
N PHE A 43 2.43 -10.78 2.62
CA PHE A 43 3.25 -10.82 3.82
C PHE A 43 2.40 -11.12 5.05
N TRP A 44 2.88 -12.05 5.90
CA TRP A 44 2.38 -12.25 7.24
C TRP A 44 3.55 -12.43 8.20
N HIS A 45 3.58 -11.71 9.31
CA HIS A 45 4.77 -11.56 10.14
C HIS A 45 5.34 -12.87 10.72
N ASP A 46 4.49 -13.85 11.04
CA ASP A 46 4.90 -15.19 11.48
C ASP A 46 3.99 -16.28 10.85
N LEU A 47 4.51 -17.02 9.89
CA LEU A 47 3.76 -18.07 9.21
C LEU A 47 3.53 -19.32 10.08
N ARG A 48 4.20 -19.45 11.22
CA ARG A 48 3.95 -20.53 12.18
C ARG A 48 2.69 -20.28 13.02
N GLU A 49 2.30 -19.02 13.12
CA GLU A 49 1.12 -18.55 13.86
C GLU A 49 0.12 -17.87 12.90
N LEU A 50 -0.03 -18.45 11.70
CA LEU A 50 -0.97 -17.97 10.69
C LEU A 50 -2.39 -18.39 11.08
N PRO A 51 -3.31 -17.43 11.35
CA PRO A 51 -4.71 -17.77 11.63
C PRO A 51 -5.39 -18.41 10.42
N THR A 52 -6.26 -19.40 10.66
CA THR A 52 -6.97 -20.12 9.60
C THR A 52 -7.80 -19.21 8.71
N ASP A 53 -8.44 -18.19 9.29
CA ASP A 53 -9.24 -17.22 8.55
C ASP A 53 -8.39 -16.28 7.67
N VAL A 54 -7.14 -16.02 8.05
CA VAL A 54 -6.16 -15.30 7.21
C VAL A 54 -5.62 -16.23 6.11
N GLU A 55 -5.37 -17.51 6.43
CA GLU A 55 -4.94 -18.52 5.44
C GLU A 55 -5.98 -18.68 4.32
N GLU A 56 -7.28 -18.63 4.63
CA GLU A 56 -8.35 -18.63 3.65
C GLU A 56 -8.26 -17.42 2.70
N CYS A 57 -7.96 -16.23 3.24
CA CYS A 57 -7.76 -15.02 2.43
C CYS A 57 -6.58 -15.20 1.47
N ILE A 58 -5.43 -15.65 1.97
CA ILE A 58 -4.23 -15.90 1.18
C ILE A 58 -4.51 -16.92 0.07
N THR A 59 -5.21 -18.00 0.39
CA THR A 59 -5.58 -19.08 -0.56
C THR A 59 -6.44 -18.55 -1.69
N SER A 60 -7.29 -17.54 -1.47
CA SER A 60 -8.10 -16.93 -2.51
C SER A 60 -7.26 -16.35 -3.65
N TRP A 61 -6.05 -15.89 -3.35
CA TRP A 61 -5.07 -15.36 -4.31
C TRP A 61 -4.18 -16.45 -4.91
N ALA A 62 -3.81 -17.46 -4.14
CA ALA A 62 -2.94 -18.56 -4.58
C ALA A 62 -3.52 -19.34 -5.78
N ARG A 63 -4.85 -19.36 -5.95
CA ARG A 63 -5.50 -19.99 -7.11
C ARG A 63 -5.02 -19.46 -8.47
N TRP A 64 -4.48 -18.24 -8.52
CA TRP A 64 -3.99 -17.64 -9.77
C TRP A 64 -2.69 -18.26 -10.28
N THR A 65 -2.03 -19.11 -9.50
CA THR A 65 -0.87 -19.88 -9.97
C THR A 65 -1.20 -20.77 -11.16
N THR A 66 -2.43 -21.26 -11.26
CA THR A 66 -2.91 -22.03 -12.43
C THR A 66 -3.04 -21.21 -13.69
N SER A 67 -3.10 -19.88 -13.57
CA SER A 67 -3.18 -18.91 -14.68
C SER A 67 -1.81 -18.30 -15.02
N GLY A 68 -0.71 -18.91 -14.58
CA GLY A 68 0.65 -18.49 -14.89
C GLY A 68 1.19 -17.34 -14.01
N PHE A 69 0.56 -17.06 -12.87
CA PHE A 69 1.09 -16.15 -11.88
C PHE A 69 1.99 -16.88 -10.88
N ALA A 70 3.09 -16.25 -10.48
CA ALA A 70 3.82 -16.68 -9.31
C ALA A 70 3.11 -16.11 -8.05
N HIS A 71 2.78 -16.97 -7.09
CA HIS A 71 2.31 -16.52 -5.76
C HIS A 71 3.44 -16.69 -4.76
N ARG A 72 3.74 -15.63 -4.02
CA ARG A 72 4.83 -15.60 -3.03
C ARG A 72 4.33 -15.08 -1.71
N LEU A 73 4.49 -15.87 -0.67
CA LEU A 73 4.16 -15.53 0.70
C LEU A 73 5.45 -15.37 1.51
N PHE A 74 5.60 -14.23 2.18
CA PHE A 74 6.76 -13.91 3.00
C PHE A 74 6.37 -13.77 4.46
N ASP A 75 7.26 -14.19 5.34
CA ASP A 75 7.27 -13.84 6.75
C ASP A 75 8.35 -12.80 7.05
N ARG A 76 8.47 -12.39 8.32
CA ARG A 76 9.49 -11.45 8.76
C ARG A 76 10.90 -11.92 8.38
N ARG A 77 11.21 -13.21 8.58
CA ARG A 77 12.56 -13.75 8.33
C ARG A 77 12.92 -13.77 6.86
N SER A 78 12.03 -14.26 6.02
CA SER A 78 12.23 -14.32 4.56
C SER A 78 12.23 -12.94 3.92
N ALA A 79 11.39 -12.00 4.42
CA ALA A 79 11.41 -10.61 4.00
C ALA A 79 12.72 -9.91 4.36
N GLU A 80 13.25 -10.12 5.59
CA GLU A 80 14.54 -9.57 6.01
C GLU A 80 15.69 -10.10 5.15
N ALA A 81 15.69 -11.41 4.87
CA ALA A 81 16.69 -12.03 4.01
C ALA A 81 16.64 -11.47 2.57
N PHE A 82 15.44 -11.31 2.00
CA PHE A 82 15.22 -10.71 0.69
C PHE A 82 15.75 -9.27 0.66
N ILE A 83 15.35 -8.43 1.63
CA ILE A 83 15.76 -7.03 1.71
C ILE A 83 17.29 -6.91 1.83
N CYS A 84 17.90 -7.72 2.70
CA CYS A 84 19.35 -7.71 2.88
C CYS A 84 20.08 -8.10 1.58
N GLY A 85 19.62 -9.14 0.91
CA GLY A 85 20.25 -9.64 -0.32
C GLY A 85 20.10 -8.69 -1.51
N ALA A 86 18.93 -8.05 -1.65
CA ALA A 86 18.63 -7.22 -2.82
C ALA A 86 18.96 -5.74 -2.64
N LEU A 87 18.83 -5.18 -1.42
CA LEU A 87 18.97 -3.75 -1.13
C LEU A 87 20.07 -3.43 -0.13
N GLY A 88 20.65 -4.45 0.50
CA GLY A 88 21.79 -4.32 1.41
C GLY A 88 21.43 -3.90 2.84
N ALA A 89 22.48 -3.69 3.64
CA ALA A 89 22.38 -3.52 5.09
C ALA A 89 21.58 -2.27 5.53
N ARG A 90 21.56 -1.22 4.72
CA ARG A 90 20.81 0.01 5.06
C ARG A 90 19.31 -0.28 5.18
N HIS A 91 18.74 -0.89 4.14
CA HIS A 91 17.31 -1.23 4.11
C HIS A 91 16.94 -2.34 5.11
N LYS A 92 17.87 -3.30 5.35
CA LYS A 92 17.69 -4.30 6.42
C LYS A 92 17.54 -3.62 7.78
N ARG A 93 18.42 -2.68 8.15
CA ARG A 93 18.32 -1.93 9.42
C ARG A 93 17.03 -1.11 9.52
N ALA A 94 16.57 -0.51 8.42
CA ALA A 94 15.30 0.19 8.40
C ALA A 94 14.11 -0.76 8.65
N PHE A 95 14.12 -1.94 8.02
CA PHE A 95 13.11 -2.98 8.26
C PHE A 95 13.11 -3.48 9.71
N GLU A 96 14.27 -3.67 10.32
CA GLU A 96 14.42 -4.07 11.74
C GLU A 96 13.85 -3.02 12.70
N ARG A 97 13.81 -1.74 12.30
CA ARG A 97 13.21 -0.64 13.07
C ARG A 97 11.68 -0.56 12.92
N CYS A 98 11.09 -1.32 12.02
CA CYS A 98 9.64 -1.45 11.93
C CYS A 98 9.13 -2.21 13.16
N TYR A 99 8.61 -1.47 14.13
CA TYR A 99 8.27 -1.97 15.45
C TYR A 99 6.95 -2.75 15.51
N HIS A 100 6.18 -2.72 14.41
CA HIS A 100 4.86 -3.35 14.32
C HIS A 100 4.73 -4.18 13.03
N PRO A 101 4.00 -5.34 13.02
CA PRO A 101 3.78 -6.15 11.82
C PRO A 101 3.23 -5.37 10.61
N ALA A 102 2.31 -4.42 10.84
CA ALA A 102 1.80 -3.55 9.78
C ALA A 102 2.91 -2.71 9.13
N MET A 103 3.81 -2.11 9.92
CA MET A 103 4.96 -1.38 9.37
C MET A 103 5.90 -2.29 8.59
N GLN A 104 6.11 -3.52 9.07
CA GLN A 104 6.93 -4.51 8.38
C GLN A 104 6.32 -4.87 7.01
N ALA A 105 5.01 -5.10 6.96
CA ALA A 105 4.28 -5.34 5.72
C ALA A 105 4.41 -4.14 4.76
N ASP A 106 4.17 -2.93 5.26
CA ASP A 106 4.23 -1.68 4.50
C ASP A 106 5.63 -1.42 3.92
N TYR A 107 6.67 -1.58 4.72
CA TYR A 107 8.03 -1.38 4.28
C TYR A 107 8.47 -2.47 3.29
N PHE A 108 8.14 -3.73 3.58
CA PHE A 108 8.45 -4.87 2.72
C PHE A 108 7.82 -4.73 1.33
N ARG A 109 6.53 -4.32 1.23
CA ARG A 109 5.86 -4.14 -0.07
C ARG A 109 6.58 -3.13 -0.96
N LEU A 110 7.10 -2.04 -0.38
CA LEU A 110 7.88 -1.06 -1.11
C LEU A 110 9.23 -1.64 -1.59
N CYS A 111 9.93 -2.37 -0.72
CA CYS A 111 11.18 -3.05 -1.08
C CYS A 111 10.96 -4.07 -2.20
N TYR A 112 9.94 -4.93 -2.06
CA TYR A 112 9.67 -5.98 -3.03
C TYR A 112 9.30 -5.39 -4.40
N LEU A 113 8.35 -4.46 -4.43
CA LEU A 113 7.91 -3.84 -5.68
C LEU A 113 9.01 -3.03 -6.36
N PHE A 114 9.88 -2.39 -5.61
CA PHE A 114 11.04 -1.69 -6.17
C PHE A 114 12.01 -2.66 -6.86
N VAL A 115 12.30 -3.81 -6.25
CA VAL A 115 13.27 -4.77 -6.76
C VAL A 115 12.69 -5.66 -7.85
N GLU A 116 11.55 -6.27 -7.58
CA GLU A 116 10.96 -7.31 -8.42
C GLU A 116 9.78 -6.82 -9.28
N GLY A 117 9.09 -5.76 -8.86
CA GLY A 117 7.79 -5.41 -9.42
C GLY A 117 6.73 -6.47 -9.10
N GLY A 118 5.55 -6.33 -9.69
CA GLY A 118 4.45 -7.27 -9.50
C GLY A 118 3.30 -6.66 -8.73
N PHE A 119 2.55 -7.47 -8.04
CA PHE A 119 1.33 -7.12 -7.33
C PHE A 119 1.45 -7.50 -5.84
N TYR A 120 1.51 -6.51 -4.98
CA TYR A 120 1.36 -6.71 -3.54
C TYR A 120 -0.10 -6.55 -3.13
N VAL A 121 -0.59 -7.50 -2.34
CA VAL A 121 -1.90 -7.46 -1.69
C VAL A 121 -1.79 -7.94 -0.24
N ASP A 122 -2.54 -7.31 0.67
CA ASP A 122 -2.53 -7.70 2.09
C ASP A 122 -3.05 -9.12 2.29
N ALA A 123 -2.51 -9.80 3.30
CA ALA A 123 -2.83 -11.20 3.61
C ALA A 123 -4.28 -11.40 4.09
N ASP A 124 -4.95 -10.32 4.51
CA ASP A 124 -6.32 -10.31 5.00
C ASP A 124 -7.36 -9.86 3.95
N ASP A 125 -6.92 -9.64 2.71
CA ASP A 125 -7.81 -9.36 1.58
C ASP A 125 -8.24 -10.66 0.90
N VAL A 126 -9.51 -10.73 0.52
CA VAL A 126 -10.11 -11.82 -0.26
C VAL A 126 -10.36 -11.36 -1.67
N PHE A 127 -9.88 -12.15 -2.65
CA PHE A 127 -10.22 -11.91 -4.04
C PHE A 127 -11.64 -12.39 -4.33
N VAL A 128 -12.50 -11.48 -4.79
CA VAL A 128 -13.91 -11.75 -5.15
C VAL A 128 -14.20 -11.55 -6.64
N GLY A 129 -13.23 -10.99 -7.39
CA GLY A 129 -13.37 -10.73 -8.82
C GLY A 129 -13.17 -11.98 -9.69
N THR A 130 -13.22 -11.78 -11.01
CA THR A 130 -13.06 -12.83 -12.01
C THR A 130 -11.80 -12.74 -12.84
N ASP A 131 -11.15 -11.58 -12.88
CA ASP A 131 -9.99 -11.31 -13.73
C ASP A 131 -9.06 -10.26 -13.10
N VAL A 132 -7.76 -10.50 -13.22
CA VAL A 132 -6.67 -9.59 -12.81
C VAL A 132 -5.68 -9.32 -13.95
N ASP A 133 -5.81 -9.93 -15.11
CA ASP A 133 -4.81 -9.88 -16.20
C ASP A 133 -4.51 -8.46 -16.63
N TRP A 134 -5.52 -7.64 -16.80
CA TRP A 134 -5.39 -6.24 -17.21
C TRP A 134 -4.56 -5.37 -16.25
N LEU A 135 -4.42 -5.78 -14.96
CA LEU A 135 -3.57 -5.09 -14.01
C LEU A 135 -2.08 -5.17 -14.38
N PHE A 136 -1.70 -6.12 -15.22
CA PHE A 136 -0.33 -6.42 -15.60
C PHE A 136 0.03 -5.98 -17.02
N ASP A 137 -0.94 -5.44 -17.79
CA ASP A 137 -0.76 -5.10 -19.20
C ASP A 137 0.25 -3.97 -19.43
N ASP A 138 0.41 -3.09 -18.44
CA ASP A 138 1.40 -2.01 -18.47
C ASP A 138 2.13 -1.86 -17.15
N GLY A 139 3.24 -1.10 -17.14
CA GLY A 139 4.10 -0.90 -15.97
C GLY A 139 3.68 0.25 -15.06
N ARG A 140 2.50 0.87 -15.26
CA ARG A 140 2.03 1.96 -14.40
C ARG A 140 1.77 1.47 -12.98
N LEU A 141 1.98 2.34 -12.00
CA LEU A 141 1.56 2.08 -10.63
C LEU A 141 0.02 2.11 -10.56
N LYS A 142 -0.58 1.03 -10.03
CA LYS A 142 -2.03 0.97 -9.79
C LYS A 142 -2.28 1.07 -8.29
N VAL A 143 -3.21 1.98 -7.92
CA VAL A 143 -3.52 2.31 -6.51
C VAL A 143 -5.02 2.51 -6.32
N GLN A 144 -5.53 2.11 -5.17
CA GLN A 144 -6.90 2.35 -4.77
C GLN A 144 -7.02 3.74 -4.11
N PRO A 145 -7.99 4.59 -4.52
CA PRO A 145 -8.30 5.82 -3.82
C PRO A 145 -9.18 5.55 -2.61
N LEU A 146 -8.96 6.29 -1.53
CA LEU A 146 -9.78 6.27 -0.33
C LEU A 146 -10.13 7.70 0.09
N CYS A 147 -11.26 7.83 0.79
CA CYS A 147 -11.71 9.09 1.38
C CYS A 147 -12.17 8.84 2.82
N TYR A 148 -11.65 9.62 3.76
CA TYR A 148 -12.00 9.56 5.17
C TYR A 148 -12.63 10.88 5.60
N ASP A 149 -13.77 10.80 6.27
CA ASP A 149 -14.45 11.95 6.85
C ASP A 149 -14.03 12.11 8.32
N ILE A 150 -13.28 13.17 8.62
CA ILE A 150 -12.82 13.47 9.98
C ILE A 150 -13.96 13.93 10.90
N ALA A 151 -15.06 14.45 10.36
CA ALA A 151 -16.20 14.92 11.16
C ALA A 151 -17.02 13.75 11.70
N SER A 152 -17.25 12.74 10.88
CA SER A 152 -17.98 11.52 11.28
C SER A 152 -17.06 10.42 11.84
N GLY A 153 -15.75 10.50 11.60
CA GLY A 153 -14.81 9.45 11.97
C GLY A 153 -14.95 8.18 11.14
N THR A 154 -15.47 8.25 9.91
CA THR A 154 -15.76 7.08 9.07
C THR A 154 -15.20 7.20 7.66
N MET A 155 -15.09 6.05 6.96
CA MET A 155 -14.74 6.04 5.55
C MET A 155 -15.95 6.48 4.70
N VAL A 156 -15.68 7.32 3.70
CA VAL A 156 -16.67 7.69 2.67
C VAL A 156 -16.64 6.65 1.56
N GLY A 157 -17.80 6.16 1.16
CA GLY A 157 -17.88 5.12 0.11
C GLY A 157 -17.51 5.64 -1.29
N PRO A 158 -16.93 4.79 -2.17
CA PRO A 158 -16.56 5.17 -3.52
C PRO A 158 -17.71 5.73 -4.35
N SER A 159 -18.91 5.21 -4.19
CA SER A 159 -20.12 5.70 -4.86
C SER A 159 -20.46 7.17 -4.52
N VAL A 160 -19.87 7.71 -3.45
CA VAL A 160 -20.07 9.10 -3.02
C VAL A 160 -18.90 9.95 -3.48
N PHE A 161 -17.65 9.63 -3.07
CA PHE A 161 -16.50 10.52 -3.29
C PHE A 161 -15.97 10.53 -4.72
N LEU A 162 -16.32 9.54 -5.55
CA LEU A 162 -15.90 9.48 -6.96
C LEU A 162 -16.70 10.42 -7.87
N HIS A 163 -17.85 10.95 -7.43
CA HIS A 163 -18.58 11.93 -8.23
C HIS A 163 -17.78 13.22 -8.37
N GLY A 164 -17.72 13.78 -9.60
CA GLY A 164 -16.84 14.89 -9.97
C GLY A 164 -16.98 16.18 -9.14
N ASP A 165 -18.17 16.40 -8.55
CA ASP A 165 -18.47 17.57 -7.72
C ASP A 165 -18.57 17.23 -6.23
N ALA A 166 -18.34 15.98 -5.84
CA ALA A 166 -18.43 15.57 -4.45
C ALA A 166 -17.30 16.20 -3.64
N TYR A 167 -17.66 16.97 -2.62
CA TYR A 167 -16.71 17.65 -1.75
C TYR A 167 -17.34 17.93 -0.39
N ASP A 168 -16.59 17.68 0.66
CA ASP A 168 -16.85 18.17 2.00
C ASP A 168 -15.51 18.63 2.62
N PRO A 169 -15.44 19.77 3.33
CA PRO A 169 -14.21 20.28 3.93
C PRO A 169 -13.62 19.35 5.02
N SER A 170 -14.42 18.44 5.56
CA SER A 170 -13.98 17.41 6.51
C SER A 170 -13.37 16.17 5.83
N TRP A 171 -13.43 16.06 4.51
CA TRP A 171 -12.93 14.89 3.79
C TRP A 171 -11.44 14.97 3.52
N ILE A 172 -10.76 13.84 3.80
CA ILE A 172 -9.35 13.63 3.48
C ILE A 172 -9.25 12.55 2.42
N PHE A 173 -8.78 12.94 1.23
CA PHE A 173 -8.46 12.02 0.13
C PHE A 173 -7.02 11.54 0.25
N TYR A 174 -6.83 10.24 0.09
CA TYR A 174 -5.51 9.60 0.07
C TYR A 174 -5.53 8.33 -0.77
N PHE A 175 -4.35 7.80 -1.10
CA PHE A 175 -4.23 6.50 -1.74
C PHE A 175 -3.93 5.43 -0.69
N ASN A 176 -4.65 4.33 -0.78
CA ASN A 176 -4.33 3.13 -0.04
C ASN A 176 -2.99 2.57 -0.52
N ASN A 177 -2.19 2.04 0.38
CA ASN A 177 -0.96 1.31 0.02
C ASN A 177 -1.20 -0.20 -0.16
N ASN A 178 -2.47 -0.60 -0.27
CA ASN A 178 -2.98 -1.92 -0.62
C ASN A 178 -4.29 -1.78 -1.43
N PRO A 179 -4.36 -2.30 -2.66
CA PRO A 179 -3.31 -3.01 -3.41
C PRO A 179 -2.23 -2.07 -3.96
N LEU A 180 -1.07 -2.63 -4.26
CA LEU A 180 -0.06 -1.95 -5.07
C LEU A 180 0.40 -2.85 -6.21
N ILE A 181 0.24 -2.39 -7.45
CA ILE A 181 0.77 -3.07 -8.63
C ILE A 181 1.73 -2.13 -9.32
N ALA A 182 2.96 -2.54 -9.53
CA ALA A 182 3.98 -1.68 -10.12
C ALA A 182 5.03 -2.48 -10.90
N ASN A 183 5.63 -1.83 -11.89
CA ASN A 183 6.82 -2.36 -12.52
C ASN A 183 8.06 -2.14 -11.61
N ARG A 184 9.14 -2.88 -11.87
CA ARG A 184 10.42 -2.70 -11.17
C ARG A 184 10.90 -1.26 -11.27
N ARG A 185 11.48 -0.76 -10.19
CA ARG A 185 12.06 0.60 -10.11
C ARG A 185 11.08 1.71 -10.49
N HIS A 186 9.80 1.52 -10.20
CA HIS A 186 8.81 2.57 -10.44
C HIS A 186 9.15 3.81 -9.61
N PRO A 187 9.20 5.03 -10.20
CA PRO A 187 9.71 6.24 -9.52
C PRO A 187 8.96 6.59 -8.23
N ILE A 188 7.63 6.40 -8.20
CA ILE A 188 6.82 6.65 -7.00
C ILE A 188 7.16 5.65 -5.89
N ILE A 189 7.34 4.36 -6.24
CA ILE A 189 7.74 3.32 -5.26
C ILE A 189 9.15 3.61 -4.73
N GLU A 190 10.08 4.00 -5.59
CA GLU A 190 11.43 4.42 -5.19
C GLU A 190 11.42 5.58 -4.21
N ARG A 191 10.62 6.62 -4.51
CA ARG A 191 10.47 7.78 -3.62
C ARG A 191 9.86 7.39 -2.27
N ALA A 192 8.80 6.59 -2.27
CA ALA A 192 8.16 6.11 -1.04
C ALA A 192 9.12 5.26 -0.19
N LEU A 193 9.88 4.36 -0.81
CA LEU A 193 10.88 3.54 -0.13
C LEU A 193 11.98 4.40 0.47
N ARG A 194 12.51 5.36 -0.27
CA ARG A 194 13.54 6.28 0.22
C ARG A 194 13.05 7.07 1.42
N GLN A 195 11.87 7.69 1.33
CA GLN A 195 11.27 8.47 2.43
C GLN A 195 11.04 7.61 3.67
N ALA A 196 10.48 6.39 3.51
CA ALA A 196 10.29 5.46 4.62
C ALA A 196 11.64 5.10 5.28
N THR A 197 12.66 4.81 4.48
CA THR A 197 14.00 4.48 4.98
C THR A 197 14.61 5.64 5.76
N ASP A 198 14.56 6.86 5.22
CA ASP A 198 15.10 8.06 5.87
C ASP A 198 14.38 8.35 7.20
N LEU A 199 13.05 8.23 7.22
CA LEU A 199 12.25 8.45 8.44
C LEU A 199 12.55 7.40 9.52
N LEU A 200 12.71 6.13 9.13
CA LEU A 200 13.07 5.06 10.06
C LEU A 200 14.51 5.22 10.60
N GLU A 201 15.44 5.71 9.79
CA GLU A 201 16.81 6.00 10.23
C GLU A 201 16.87 7.18 11.22
N LEU A 202 16.05 8.19 11.00
CA LEU A 202 15.97 9.38 11.87
C LEU A 202 15.16 9.16 13.14
N ALA A 203 14.33 8.12 13.20
CA ALA A 203 13.51 7.84 14.37
C ALA A 203 14.38 7.57 15.59
N SER A 204 14.06 8.22 16.72
CA SER A 204 14.71 7.96 18.00
C SER A 204 14.15 6.67 18.63
N GLU A 205 14.91 6.10 19.59
CA GLU A 205 14.45 4.93 20.34
C GLU A 205 13.28 5.25 21.27
N ASP A 206 13.18 6.50 21.70
CA ASP A 206 12.18 6.97 22.67
C ASP A 206 10.86 7.39 22.02
N VAL A 207 10.87 7.72 20.72
CA VAL A 207 9.67 8.19 19.99
C VAL A 207 9.44 7.29 18.80
N LEU A 208 8.40 6.45 18.90
CA LEU A 208 8.02 5.57 17.80
C LEU A 208 7.42 6.40 16.65
N PRO A 209 7.89 6.20 15.41
CA PRO A 209 7.36 6.90 14.27
C PRO A 209 5.92 6.46 13.99
N GLU A 210 5.10 7.38 13.52
CA GLU A 210 3.71 7.11 13.17
C GLU A 210 3.64 6.20 11.92
N ILE A 211 2.86 5.11 12.00
CA ILE A 211 2.86 4.04 11.00
C ILE A 211 2.45 4.56 9.61
N GLN A 212 1.32 5.28 9.53
CA GLN A 212 0.77 5.69 8.25
C GLN A 212 1.66 6.71 7.52
N ALA A 213 2.23 7.67 8.24
CA ALA A 213 3.09 8.69 7.67
C ALA A 213 4.49 8.16 7.32
N THR A 214 4.94 7.09 7.99
CA THR A 214 6.30 6.56 7.81
C THR A 214 6.37 5.51 6.70
N THR A 215 5.53 4.48 6.77
CA THR A 215 5.58 3.34 5.82
C THR A 215 4.26 3.12 5.08
N GLY A 216 3.17 3.60 5.65
CA GLY A 216 1.81 3.34 5.20
C GLY A 216 1.28 4.30 4.12
N PRO A 217 -0.06 4.42 4.02
CA PRO A 217 -0.75 5.17 2.98
C PRO A 217 -0.42 6.67 2.96
N GLY A 218 -0.07 7.25 4.09
CA GLY A 218 0.36 8.66 4.18
C GLY A 218 1.66 8.92 3.43
N ASN A 219 2.67 8.03 3.59
CA ASN A 219 3.93 8.10 2.85
C ASN A 219 3.71 7.91 1.34
N LEU A 220 2.92 6.91 0.94
CA LEU A 220 2.60 6.68 -0.48
C LEU A 220 1.90 7.89 -1.09
N SER A 221 0.86 8.42 -0.44
CA SER A 221 0.11 9.59 -0.92
C SER A 221 0.98 10.82 -1.05
N LYS A 222 1.91 11.03 -0.12
CA LYS A 222 2.92 12.09 -0.19
C LYS A 222 3.84 11.91 -1.38
N SER A 223 4.33 10.69 -1.59
CA SER A 223 5.23 10.37 -2.71
C SER A 223 4.56 10.60 -4.07
N ILE A 224 3.28 10.23 -4.20
CA ILE A 224 2.49 10.49 -5.41
C ILE A 224 2.31 12.01 -5.63
N PHE A 225 1.96 12.75 -4.59
CA PHE A 225 1.80 14.19 -4.65
C PHE A 225 3.08 14.91 -5.10
N GLU A 226 4.21 14.58 -4.49
CA GLU A 226 5.50 15.16 -4.83
C GLU A 226 5.95 14.80 -6.25
N CYS A 227 5.76 13.54 -6.69
CA CYS A 227 6.05 13.17 -8.07
C CYS A 227 5.17 13.93 -9.07
N GLY A 228 3.88 14.12 -8.75
CA GLY A 228 2.96 14.87 -9.60
C GLY A 228 3.28 16.35 -9.70
N THR A 229 3.78 16.95 -8.63
CA THR A 229 4.21 18.35 -8.63
C THR A 229 5.55 18.56 -9.34
N ASP A 230 6.46 17.59 -9.25
CA ASP A 230 7.79 17.68 -9.85
C ASP A 230 7.76 17.43 -11.37
N SER A 231 6.96 16.47 -11.86
CA SER A 231 6.98 16.04 -13.27
C SER A 231 5.86 16.58 -14.13
N GLY A 232 4.75 17.01 -13.52
CA GLY A 232 3.56 17.49 -14.22
C GLY A 232 2.76 16.41 -15.00
N ASP A 233 3.33 15.21 -15.24
CA ASP A 233 2.70 14.10 -15.94
C ASP A 233 2.64 12.86 -15.07
N LEU A 234 1.66 12.83 -14.17
CA LEU A 234 1.42 11.67 -13.32
C LEU A 234 0.56 10.62 -14.02
N GLU A 235 -0.33 11.02 -14.93
CA GLU A 235 -1.32 10.13 -15.56
C GLU A 235 -0.67 9.08 -16.46
N SER A 236 0.51 9.34 -17.01
CA SER A 236 1.27 8.37 -17.80
C SER A 236 1.93 7.28 -16.92
N GLY A 237 2.11 7.54 -15.64
CA GLY A 237 2.77 6.63 -14.67
C GLY A 237 1.83 6.00 -13.64
N LEU A 238 0.56 6.44 -13.55
CA LEU A 238 -0.38 6.03 -12.50
C LEU A 238 -1.75 5.64 -13.06
N VAL A 239 -2.36 4.62 -12.47
CA VAL A 239 -3.76 4.23 -12.68
C VAL A 239 -4.49 4.23 -11.34
N VAL A 240 -5.63 4.90 -11.30
CA VAL A 240 -6.52 4.93 -10.13
C VAL A 240 -7.55 3.82 -10.25
N LEU A 241 -7.55 2.89 -9.30
CA LEU A 241 -8.45 1.74 -9.24
C LEU A 241 -9.77 2.13 -8.56
N CYS A 242 -10.65 2.82 -9.27
CA CYS A 242 -11.91 3.32 -8.73
C CYS A 242 -12.93 2.22 -8.38
N ASP A 243 -12.79 1.04 -8.97
CA ASP A 243 -13.68 -0.12 -8.82
C ASP A 243 -13.05 -1.28 -8.01
N TRP A 244 -11.98 -1.01 -7.26
CA TRP A 244 -11.23 -2.06 -6.58
C TRP A 244 -12.08 -2.92 -5.64
N ASP A 245 -13.01 -2.31 -4.91
CA ASP A 245 -13.89 -3.01 -3.94
C ASP A 245 -14.80 -4.06 -4.60
N SER A 246 -14.98 -4.00 -5.94
CA SER A 246 -15.68 -5.04 -6.70
C SER A 246 -14.80 -6.26 -7.01
N ARG A 247 -13.49 -6.18 -6.77
CA ARG A 247 -12.49 -7.20 -7.13
C ARG A 247 -11.87 -7.89 -5.92
N ALA A 248 -11.62 -7.11 -4.87
CA ALA A 248 -11.09 -7.62 -3.63
C ALA A 248 -11.61 -6.79 -2.46
N VAL A 249 -11.78 -7.44 -1.33
CA VAL A 249 -12.27 -6.82 -0.11
C VAL A 249 -11.44 -7.26 1.09
N SER A 250 -11.11 -6.32 1.97
CA SER A 250 -10.58 -6.65 3.28
C SER A 250 -11.64 -7.38 4.08
N ARG A 251 -11.34 -8.60 4.51
CA ARG A 251 -12.31 -9.45 5.22
C ARG A 251 -12.52 -8.96 6.65
N TRP A 252 -13.78 -8.87 7.05
CA TRP A 252 -14.21 -8.61 8.42
C TRP A 252 -15.38 -9.53 8.79
N PRO A 253 -15.38 -10.07 10.03
CA PRO A 253 -14.32 -10.02 11.05
C PRO A 253 -13.20 -11.05 10.75
N LEU A 254 -11.98 -10.79 11.28
CA LEU A 254 -10.88 -11.73 11.31
C LEU A 254 -10.35 -11.85 12.74
N SER A 255 -9.86 -13.03 13.12
CA SER A 255 -9.48 -13.36 14.51
C SER A 255 -8.44 -12.39 15.09
N TYR A 256 -7.42 -12.01 14.32
CA TYR A 256 -6.36 -11.11 14.78
C TYR A 256 -6.76 -9.63 14.91
N ARG A 257 -7.93 -9.24 14.41
CA ARG A 257 -8.35 -7.84 14.39
C ARG A 257 -8.66 -7.27 15.77
N GLY A 258 -8.89 -8.13 16.76
CA GLY A 258 -9.13 -7.76 18.15
C GLY A 258 -7.88 -7.67 19.04
N ASP A 259 -6.70 -8.02 18.52
CA ASP A 259 -5.47 -8.10 19.31
C ASP A 259 -4.36 -7.11 18.86
N ALA A 260 -3.18 -7.23 19.45
CA ALA A 260 -2.05 -6.34 19.21
C ALA A 260 -1.47 -6.42 17.77
N ARG A 261 -1.81 -7.42 16.97
CA ARG A 261 -1.44 -7.54 15.55
C ARG A 261 -2.19 -6.52 14.69
N ASN A 262 -3.33 -6.05 15.18
CA ASN A 262 -4.06 -4.95 14.55
C ASN A 262 -3.49 -3.60 15.01
N TRP A 263 -2.85 -2.87 14.12
CA TRP A 263 -2.24 -1.58 14.42
C TRP A 263 -3.22 -0.54 15.01
N ARG A 264 -4.52 -0.66 14.74
CA ARG A 264 -5.54 0.21 15.34
C ARG A 264 -5.72 -0.03 16.84
N CYS A 265 -5.47 -1.26 17.31
CA CYS A 265 -5.55 -1.63 18.73
C CYS A 265 -4.24 -1.30 19.46
N SER A 266 -3.11 -1.33 18.76
CA SER A 266 -1.77 -1.21 19.33
C SER A 266 -1.00 0.03 18.86
N ASN A 267 -1.69 1.05 18.36
CA ASN A 267 -1.07 2.24 17.79
C ASN A 267 0.04 2.81 18.68
N GLN A 268 1.22 3.03 18.09
CA GLN A 268 2.43 3.55 18.75
C GLN A 268 2.95 2.70 19.93
N ARG A 269 2.65 1.39 19.94
CA ARG A 269 3.26 0.44 20.86
C ARG A 269 4.14 -0.54 20.10
N ARG A 270 5.28 -0.92 20.70
CA ARG A 270 6.11 -1.97 20.12
C ARG A 270 5.36 -3.30 20.23
N PHE A 271 5.18 -3.96 19.11
CA PHE A 271 4.64 -5.32 19.08
C PHE A 271 5.65 -6.29 19.70
N ARG A 272 5.20 -7.15 20.60
CA ARG A 272 5.96 -8.25 21.17
C ARG A 272 5.23 -9.55 20.88
N SER A 273 5.96 -10.57 20.38
CA SER A 273 5.38 -11.91 20.24
C SER A 273 4.92 -12.38 21.62
N GLY A 274 3.63 -12.70 21.76
CA GLY A 274 2.99 -13.02 23.04
C GLY A 274 2.05 -11.94 23.60
N ASP A 275 1.90 -10.81 22.93
CA ASP A 275 0.88 -9.78 23.23
C ASP A 275 -0.46 -10.14 22.55
N GLU A 276 -0.89 -11.43 22.65
CA GLU A 276 -2.15 -11.94 22.08
C GLU A 276 -3.32 -11.81 23.04
#